data_5af6cf5aa3ee0fed9925f3ecc34979da
#
_entry.id   5af6cf5aa3ee0fed9925f3ecc34979da
#
_cell.length_a   1.000
_cell.length_b   1.000
_cell.length_c   1.000
_cell.angle_alpha   90.00
_cell.angle_beta   90.00
_cell.angle_gamma   90.00
#
_symmetry.space_group_name_H-M   'P 1'
#
loop_
_entity.id
_entity.type
_entity.pdbx_description
1 polymer ?
#
loop_
_entity_poly.entity_id
_entity_poly.type
_entity_poly.pdbx_seq_one_letter_code
_entity_poly.pdbx_strand_id
1 'polypeptide(L)'
;AFLAQVCAEFCALLPQLRLQVDLSDDDNLILESGHDLILHEGECDVPGLIARPVGCNRIGLIASPAYLASNPLPVNEQALHEHSWLMYKHPALDRHYWAFWREGERVRIEHPIPRILSDNYDFLLANALAGVGLLIAPLWSVQPYLDAGQLVRVMPEYQLDPDAFGDQILAVYPSHRRATRKVHAFIEFLSDFLQDRGDGVAVPAAWNAD
;
A
#
# COMPACT_ATOMS: atom_id res chain seq x y z
N ALA A 1 3.26 -8.20 5.92
CA ALA A 1 3.67 -9.29 5.01
C ALA A 1 4.69 -8.81 3.97
N PHE A 2 4.41 -7.78 3.16
CA PHE A 2 5.28 -7.30 2.08
C PHE A 2 6.67 -6.85 2.56
N LEU A 3 6.76 -5.91 3.51
CA LEU A 3 8.05 -5.40 4.00
C LEU A 3 8.92 -6.50 4.62
N ALA A 4 8.31 -7.50 5.26
CA ALA A 4 9.03 -8.63 5.80
C ALA A 4 9.75 -9.43 4.70
N GLN A 5 9.14 -9.59 3.53
CA GLN A 5 9.76 -10.27 2.40
C GLN A 5 10.90 -9.42 1.80
N VAL A 6 10.69 -8.11 1.61
CA VAL A 6 11.74 -7.18 1.18
C VAL A 6 12.97 -7.27 2.10
N CYS A 7 12.74 -7.21 3.42
CA CYS A 7 13.81 -7.30 4.42
C CYS A 7 14.54 -8.67 4.36
N ALA A 8 13.80 -9.77 4.21
CA ALA A 8 14.38 -11.11 4.13
C ALA A 8 15.29 -11.27 2.91
N GLU A 9 14.82 -10.85 1.72
CA GLU A 9 15.59 -10.93 0.49
C GLU A 9 16.82 -9.98 0.53
N PHE A 10 16.65 -8.76 1.04
CA PHE A 10 17.76 -7.83 1.19
C PHE A 10 18.83 -8.31 2.17
N CYS A 11 18.43 -8.90 3.31
CA CYS A 11 19.37 -9.50 4.26
C CYS A 11 20.10 -10.71 3.65
N ALA A 12 19.47 -11.48 2.78
CA ALA A 12 20.12 -12.58 2.08
C ALA A 12 21.22 -12.08 1.11
N LEU A 13 21.00 -10.92 0.46
CA LEU A 13 22.01 -10.29 -0.41
C LEU A 13 23.18 -9.68 0.39
N LEU A 14 22.93 -9.21 1.61
CA LEU A 14 23.91 -8.53 2.46
C LEU A 14 23.98 -9.18 3.85
N PRO A 15 24.61 -10.36 4.01
CA PRO A 15 24.61 -11.12 5.27
C PRO A 15 25.21 -10.41 6.49
N GLN A 16 26.02 -9.37 6.27
CA GLN A 16 26.64 -8.58 7.35
C GLN A 16 25.77 -7.39 7.78
N LEU A 17 24.64 -7.15 7.07
CA LEU A 17 23.76 -6.05 7.40
C LEU A 17 22.88 -6.42 8.59
N ARG A 18 22.65 -5.43 9.45
CA ARG A 18 21.64 -5.50 10.52
C ARG A 18 20.58 -4.47 10.24
N LEU A 19 19.32 -4.91 10.23
CA LEU A 19 18.15 -4.07 10.07
C LEU A 19 17.44 -3.95 11.42
N GLN A 20 17.07 -2.73 11.78
CA GLN A 20 16.03 -2.46 12.75
C GLN A 20 14.83 -1.91 11.97
N VAL A 21 13.66 -2.47 12.20
CA VAL A 21 12.42 -2.08 11.51
C VAL A 21 11.37 -1.76 12.55
N ASP A 22 10.92 -0.53 12.55
CA ASP A 22 9.80 -0.07 13.38
C ASP A 22 8.61 0.19 12.44
N LEU A 23 7.44 -0.31 12.79
CA LEU A 23 6.20 -0.14 12.04
C LEU A 23 5.30 0.82 12.81
N SER A 24 4.88 1.90 12.17
CA SER A 24 4.01 2.90 12.77
C SER A 24 3.20 3.62 11.70
N ASP A 25 1.96 3.96 12.04
CA ASP A 25 1.09 4.81 11.24
C ASP A 25 1.11 6.27 11.73
N ASP A 26 2.06 6.62 12.62
CA ASP A 26 2.20 7.98 13.14
C ASP A 26 3.24 8.77 12.35
N ASP A 27 2.77 9.67 11.49
CA ASP A 27 3.60 10.55 10.66
C ASP A 27 4.51 11.48 11.48
N ASN A 28 4.16 11.77 12.74
CA ASN A 28 5.00 12.61 13.61
C ASN A 28 6.34 11.93 13.94
N LEU A 29 6.41 10.62 13.89
CA LEU A 29 7.64 9.87 14.13
C LEU A 29 8.70 10.08 13.04
N ILE A 30 8.31 10.59 11.86
CA ILE A 30 9.25 10.86 10.75
C ILE A 30 10.39 11.77 11.21
N LEU A 31 10.09 12.78 12.02
CA LEU A 31 11.09 13.76 12.50
C LEU A 31 11.91 13.28 13.69
N GLU A 32 11.35 12.44 14.55
CA GLU A 32 11.91 12.12 15.86
C GLU A 32 12.64 10.77 15.93
N SER A 33 12.39 9.89 14.97
CA SER A 33 12.77 8.48 15.07
C SER A 33 14.27 8.18 14.98
N GLY A 34 15.06 9.10 14.42
CA GLY A 34 16.50 8.86 14.21
C GLY A 34 16.82 7.74 13.22
N HIS A 35 15.83 7.24 12.47
CA HIS A 35 15.97 6.22 11.43
C HIS A 35 16.85 6.70 10.28
N ASP A 36 17.57 5.79 9.64
CA ASP A 36 18.35 6.09 8.46
C ASP A 36 17.46 6.25 7.20
N LEU A 37 16.31 5.58 7.19
CA LEU A 37 15.33 5.58 6.10
C LEU A 37 13.93 5.33 6.64
N ILE A 38 12.95 6.00 6.06
CA ILE A 38 11.53 5.81 6.34
C ILE A 38 10.83 5.50 5.00
N LEU A 39 9.93 4.54 5.01
CA LEU A 39 8.99 4.31 3.90
C LEU A 39 7.68 4.99 4.25
N HIS A 40 7.26 5.89 3.37
CA HIS A 40 6.07 6.71 3.56
C HIS A 40 5.15 6.62 2.34
N GLU A 41 3.86 6.56 2.55
CA GLU A 41 2.85 6.62 1.49
C GLU A 41 2.34 8.06 1.37
N GLY A 42 2.26 8.57 0.14
CA GLY A 42 1.77 9.90 -0.14
C GLY A 42 2.85 10.99 -0.20
N GLU A 43 2.43 12.24 -0.01
CA GLU A 43 3.32 13.39 -0.09
C GLU A 43 4.11 13.59 1.21
N CYS A 44 5.37 13.95 1.09
CA CYS A 44 6.23 14.30 2.21
C CYS A 44 6.98 15.59 1.89
N ASP A 45 6.49 16.72 2.38
CA ASP A 45 7.14 18.02 2.26
C ASP A 45 7.61 18.51 3.64
N VAL A 46 8.61 17.80 4.18
CA VAL A 46 9.16 18.11 5.50
C VAL A 46 10.55 18.72 5.33
N PRO A 47 10.77 19.97 5.80
CA PRO A 47 12.09 20.62 5.71
C PRO A 47 13.19 19.78 6.34
N GLY A 48 14.29 19.61 5.62
CA GLY A 48 15.45 18.82 6.09
C GLY A 48 15.39 17.34 5.75
N LEU A 49 14.33 16.87 5.11
CA LEU A 49 14.22 15.52 4.56
C LEU A 49 14.32 15.53 3.03
N ILE A 50 14.76 14.42 2.48
CA ILE A 50 14.70 14.12 1.05
C ILE A 50 13.68 13.00 0.89
N ALA A 51 12.68 13.21 0.04
CA ALA A 51 11.70 12.20 -0.34
C ALA A 51 11.98 11.73 -1.77
N ARG A 52 12.23 10.44 -1.95
CA ARG A 52 12.49 9.81 -3.25
C ARG A 52 11.40 8.78 -3.55
N PRO A 53 10.64 8.91 -4.65
CA PRO A 53 9.71 7.88 -5.07
C PRO A 53 10.41 6.57 -5.37
N VAL A 54 9.85 5.47 -4.86
CA VAL A 54 10.33 4.11 -5.08
C VAL A 54 9.28 3.21 -5.73
N GLY A 55 8.01 3.61 -5.73
CA GLY A 55 6.93 2.86 -6.38
C GLY A 55 5.63 3.63 -6.44
N CYS A 56 4.64 3.04 -7.14
CA CYS A 56 3.29 3.56 -7.22
C CYS A 56 2.42 2.93 -6.13
N ASN A 57 1.58 3.74 -5.50
CA ASN A 57 0.62 3.31 -4.49
C ASN A 57 -0.78 3.16 -5.11
N ARG A 58 -0.94 2.15 -5.97
CA ARG A 58 -2.26 1.84 -6.52
C ARG A 58 -3.07 1.06 -5.50
N ILE A 59 -4.29 1.51 -5.29
CA ILE A 59 -5.22 0.90 -4.34
C ILE A 59 -6.34 0.21 -5.11
N GLY A 60 -6.75 -0.95 -4.66
CA GLY A 60 -7.81 -1.73 -5.27
C GLY A 60 -8.68 -2.44 -4.25
N LEU A 61 -9.86 -2.84 -4.72
CA LEU A 61 -10.76 -3.68 -3.95
C LEU A 61 -10.43 -5.15 -4.20
N ILE A 62 -10.28 -5.92 -3.14
CA ILE A 62 -9.91 -7.33 -3.19
C ILE A 62 -10.83 -8.20 -2.35
N ALA A 63 -10.92 -9.48 -2.72
CA ALA A 63 -11.57 -10.53 -1.95
C ALA A 63 -10.91 -11.88 -2.22
N SER A 64 -11.11 -12.85 -1.33
CA SER A 64 -10.74 -14.24 -1.63
C SER A 64 -11.79 -14.92 -2.50
N PRO A 65 -11.40 -15.89 -3.37
CA PRO A 65 -12.35 -16.71 -4.10
C PRO A 65 -13.36 -17.43 -3.18
N ALA A 66 -12.93 -17.81 -1.97
CA ALA A 66 -13.80 -18.46 -0.99
C ALA A 66 -14.94 -17.54 -0.54
N TYR A 67 -14.67 -16.24 -0.34
CA TYR A 67 -15.71 -15.27 -0.04
C TYR A 67 -16.68 -15.12 -1.21
N LEU A 68 -16.18 -14.99 -2.43
CA LEU A 68 -16.97 -14.76 -3.64
C LEU A 68 -17.80 -15.99 -4.06
N ALA A 69 -17.43 -17.18 -3.63
CA ALA A 69 -18.21 -18.38 -3.88
C ALA A 69 -19.63 -18.33 -3.25
N SER A 70 -19.76 -17.59 -2.12
CA SER A 70 -21.05 -17.39 -1.43
C SER A 70 -21.61 -15.97 -1.58
N ASN A 71 -20.83 -15.05 -2.11
CA ASN A 71 -21.18 -13.64 -2.28
C ASN A 71 -20.76 -13.22 -3.70
N PRO A 72 -21.64 -13.32 -4.71
CA PRO A 72 -21.31 -13.03 -6.10
C PRO A 72 -20.69 -11.65 -6.27
N LEU A 73 -19.82 -11.52 -7.28
CA LEU A 73 -19.18 -10.24 -7.61
C LEU A 73 -20.23 -9.12 -7.73
N PRO A 74 -19.99 -7.95 -7.13
CA PRO A 74 -20.88 -6.81 -7.27
C PRO A 74 -20.91 -6.37 -8.75
N VAL A 75 -22.10 -6.17 -9.28
CA VAL A 75 -22.31 -5.76 -10.68
C VAL A 75 -22.22 -4.25 -10.87
N ASN A 76 -22.29 -3.50 -9.80
CA ASN A 76 -22.17 -2.04 -9.74
C ASN A 76 -21.81 -1.61 -8.32
N GLU A 77 -21.58 -0.30 -8.14
CA GLU A 77 -21.20 0.31 -6.88
C GLU A 77 -22.28 0.18 -5.79
N GLN A 78 -23.57 0.13 -6.14
CA GLN A 78 -24.66 -0.02 -5.18
C GLN A 78 -24.64 -1.42 -4.52
N ALA A 79 -24.30 -2.44 -5.32
CA ALA A 79 -24.20 -3.81 -4.82
C ALA A 79 -23.09 -3.99 -3.75
N LEU A 80 -22.12 -3.09 -3.70
CA LEU A 80 -21.06 -3.11 -2.68
C LEU A 80 -21.61 -2.99 -1.25
N HIS A 81 -22.77 -2.35 -1.05
CA HIS A 81 -23.40 -2.24 0.27
C HIS A 81 -23.94 -3.56 0.81
N GLU A 82 -24.13 -4.56 -0.03
CA GLU A 82 -24.60 -5.89 0.35
C GLU A 82 -23.47 -6.81 0.85
N HIS A 83 -22.22 -6.38 0.65
CA HIS A 83 -21.05 -7.14 1.02
C HIS A 83 -20.60 -6.88 2.46
N SER A 84 -19.91 -7.87 3.03
CA SER A 84 -19.17 -7.71 4.28
C SER A 84 -17.86 -6.95 4.02
N TRP A 85 -17.57 -5.96 4.86
CA TRP A 85 -16.41 -5.11 4.71
C TRP A 85 -15.39 -5.25 5.83
N LEU A 86 -14.13 -5.27 5.44
CA LEU A 86 -12.98 -5.17 6.31
C LEU A 86 -12.41 -3.77 6.11
N MET A 87 -12.46 -2.93 7.13
CA MET A 87 -12.08 -1.52 7.00
C MET A 87 -10.88 -1.20 7.87
N TYR A 88 -9.94 -0.48 7.25
CA TYR A 88 -8.78 0.06 7.94
C TYR A 88 -9.16 1.34 8.67
N LYS A 89 -8.83 1.40 9.96
CA LYS A 89 -9.05 2.58 10.80
C LYS A 89 -7.76 3.39 10.85
N HIS A 90 -7.75 4.54 10.21
CA HIS A 90 -6.62 5.45 10.21
C HIS A 90 -7.11 6.89 10.43
N PRO A 91 -6.38 7.74 11.21
CA PRO A 91 -6.80 9.13 11.46
C PRO A 91 -6.96 9.96 10.18
N ALA A 92 -6.15 9.72 9.16
CA ALA A 92 -6.25 10.41 7.88
C ALA A 92 -7.46 10.00 7.04
N LEU A 93 -8.16 8.90 7.37
CA LEU A 93 -9.37 8.42 6.69
C LEU A 93 -10.64 8.94 7.37
N ASP A 94 -10.76 10.25 7.54
CA ASP A 94 -11.91 10.90 8.21
C ASP A 94 -13.12 11.08 7.29
N ARG A 95 -13.05 10.64 6.04
CA ARG A 95 -14.17 10.70 5.09
C ARG A 95 -15.12 9.52 5.31
N HIS A 96 -16.42 9.77 5.12
CA HIS A 96 -17.47 8.75 5.20
C HIS A 96 -17.76 8.09 3.85
N TYR A 97 -16.91 8.27 2.85
CA TYR A 97 -17.06 7.71 1.52
C TYR A 97 -15.70 7.42 0.89
N TRP A 98 -15.67 6.44 -0.04
CA TRP A 98 -14.56 6.26 -0.97
C TRP A 98 -14.86 6.97 -2.29
N ALA A 99 -13.83 7.48 -2.93
CA ALA A 99 -13.90 7.97 -4.30
C ALA A 99 -13.26 6.96 -5.24
N PHE A 100 -13.98 6.63 -6.31
CA PHE A 100 -13.51 5.76 -7.37
C PHE A 100 -13.57 6.50 -8.69
N TRP A 101 -12.68 6.16 -9.60
CA TRP A 101 -12.69 6.63 -10.98
C TRP A 101 -13.07 5.47 -11.90
N ARG A 102 -14.05 5.67 -12.76
CA ARG A 102 -14.43 4.75 -13.82
C ARG A 102 -14.64 5.53 -15.10
N GLU A 103 -13.92 5.18 -16.16
CA GLU A 103 -14.05 5.84 -17.48
C GLU A 103 -13.90 7.38 -17.44
N GLY A 104 -13.09 7.88 -16.49
CA GLY A 104 -12.85 9.31 -16.28
C GLY A 104 -13.92 10.02 -15.43
N GLU A 105 -14.94 9.32 -15.00
CA GLU A 105 -15.94 9.85 -14.06
C GLU A 105 -15.59 9.46 -12.61
N ARG A 106 -15.80 10.41 -11.70
CA ARG A 106 -15.58 10.21 -10.27
C ARG A 106 -16.88 9.76 -9.60
N VAL A 107 -16.87 8.54 -9.06
CA VAL A 107 -17.98 7.93 -8.34
C VAL A 107 -17.68 7.93 -6.84
N ARG A 108 -18.66 8.29 -6.03
CA ARG A 108 -18.57 8.22 -4.56
C ARG A 108 -19.41 7.09 -4.04
N ILE A 109 -18.83 6.31 -3.15
CA ILE A 109 -19.50 5.20 -2.45
C ILE A 109 -19.41 5.46 -0.97
N GLU A 110 -20.53 5.63 -0.31
CA GLU A 110 -20.58 5.81 1.14
C GLU A 110 -20.03 4.56 1.85
N HIS A 111 -19.34 4.78 2.96
CA HIS A 111 -18.78 3.68 3.74
C HIS A 111 -19.90 2.80 4.28
N PRO A 112 -19.91 1.51 3.97
CA PRO A 112 -20.82 0.57 4.61
C PRO A 112 -20.42 0.39 6.08
N ILE A 113 -21.33 -0.17 6.87
CA ILE A 113 -21.01 -0.59 8.23
C ILE A 113 -20.00 -1.75 8.14
N PRO A 114 -18.78 -1.61 8.68
CA PRO A 114 -17.78 -2.64 8.56
C PRO A 114 -18.15 -3.86 9.41
N ARG A 115 -17.90 -5.06 8.88
CA ARG A 115 -17.95 -6.28 9.68
C ARG A 115 -16.76 -6.36 10.64
N ILE A 116 -15.59 -5.90 10.18
CA ILE A 116 -14.38 -5.74 11.00
C ILE A 116 -13.78 -4.38 10.71
N LEU A 117 -13.49 -3.63 11.77
CA LEU A 117 -12.74 -2.38 11.74
C LEU A 117 -11.48 -2.57 12.58
N SER A 118 -10.30 -2.33 12.01
CA SER A 118 -9.01 -2.49 12.70
C SER A 118 -8.00 -1.46 12.20
N ASP A 119 -7.12 -1.04 13.08
CA ASP A 119 -5.92 -0.24 12.82
C ASP A 119 -4.70 -1.12 12.45
N ASN A 120 -4.88 -2.42 12.33
CA ASN A 120 -3.85 -3.35 11.90
C ASN A 120 -4.18 -3.92 10.52
N TYR A 121 -3.43 -3.48 9.51
CA TYR A 121 -3.63 -3.91 8.12
C TYR A 121 -3.38 -5.42 7.92
N ASP A 122 -2.33 -5.99 8.53
CA ASP A 122 -2.02 -7.41 8.39
C ASP A 122 -3.12 -8.30 8.99
N PHE A 123 -3.77 -7.84 10.07
CA PHE A 123 -4.95 -8.50 10.63
C PHE A 123 -6.14 -8.48 9.65
N LEU A 124 -6.40 -7.35 8.98
CA LEU A 124 -7.46 -7.26 7.98
C LEU A 124 -7.16 -8.13 6.77
N LEU A 125 -5.91 -8.14 6.28
CA LEU A 125 -5.48 -8.97 5.15
C LEU A 125 -5.64 -10.47 5.46
N ALA A 126 -5.29 -10.91 6.67
CA ALA A 126 -5.50 -12.30 7.10
C ALA A 126 -6.99 -12.68 7.08
N ASN A 127 -7.89 -11.76 7.48
CA ASN A 127 -9.34 -11.98 7.43
C ASN A 127 -9.87 -11.98 5.98
N ALA A 128 -9.33 -11.16 5.08
CA ALA A 128 -9.68 -11.20 3.66
C ALA A 128 -9.31 -12.55 3.03
N LEU A 129 -8.10 -13.05 3.29
CA LEU A 129 -7.64 -14.37 2.87
C LEU A 129 -8.51 -15.50 3.44
N ALA A 130 -8.98 -15.36 4.68
CA ALA A 130 -9.90 -16.31 5.33
C ALA A 130 -11.35 -16.23 4.82
N GLY A 131 -11.67 -15.33 3.88
CA GLY A 131 -12.99 -15.25 3.27
C GLY A 131 -14.03 -14.49 4.10
N VAL A 132 -13.62 -13.54 4.93
CA VAL A 132 -14.55 -12.80 5.80
C VAL A 132 -15.24 -11.66 5.06
N GLY A 133 -14.60 -11.03 4.06
CA GLY A 133 -15.20 -9.90 3.35
C GLY A 133 -14.28 -9.26 2.32
N LEU A 134 -14.74 -8.12 1.80
CA LEU A 134 -14.00 -7.23 0.90
C LEU A 134 -13.00 -6.39 1.69
N LEU A 135 -11.83 -6.13 1.11
CA LEU A 135 -10.80 -5.25 1.68
C LEU A 135 -10.31 -4.28 0.59
N ILE A 136 -10.19 -3.02 0.93
CA ILE A 136 -9.43 -2.05 0.15
C ILE A 136 -7.97 -2.19 0.54
N ALA A 137 -7.10 -2.39 -0.46
CA ALA A 137 -5.70 -2.71 -0.24
C ALA A 137 -4.78 -2.03 -1.26
N PRO A 138 -3.58 -1.61 -0.85
CA PRO A 138 -2.51 -1.30 -1.78
C PRO A 138 -2.14 -2.54 -2.59
N LEU A 139 -2.22 -2.47 -3.93
CA LEU A 139 -2.03 -3.64 -4.80
C LEU A 139 -0.63 -4.23 -4.68
N TRP A 140 0.40 -3.40 -4.49
CA TRP A 140 1.77 -3.85 -4.25
C TRP A 140 1.90 -4.76 -3.02
N SER A 141 1.08 -4.54 -1.99
CA SER A 141 1.13 -5.31 -0.74
C SER A 141 0.47 -6.68 -0.85
N VAL A 142 -0.45 -6.85 -1.79
CA VAL A 142 -1.24 -8.08 -1.99
C VAL A 142 -0.90 -8.82 -3.28
N GLN A 143 0.01 -8.31 -4.10
CA GLN A 143 0.39 -8.92 -5.38
C GLN A 143 0.75 -10.41 -5.28
N PRO A 144 1.54 -10.89 -4.29
CA PRO A 144 1.84 -12.32 -4.16
C PRO A 144 0.59 -13.19 -3.97
N TYR A 145 -0.44 -12.66 -3.32
CA TYR A 145 -1.70 -13.39 -3.11
C TYR A 145 -2.60 -13.35 -4.34
N LEU A 146 -2.53 -12.27 -5.14
CA LEU A 146 -3.20 -12.17 -6.43
C LEU A 146 -2.58 -13.18 -7.43
N ASP A 147 -1.24 -13.24 -7.51
CA ASP A 147 -0.50 -14.16 -8.38
C ASP A 147 -0.76 -15.62 -8.00
N ALA A 148 -0.88 -15.91 -6.71
CA ALA A 148 -1.22 -17.23 -6.20
C ALA A 148 -2.71 -17.59 -6.30
N GLY A 149 -3.57 -16.67 -6.78
CA GLY A 149 -5.01 -16.87 -6.86
C GLY A 149 -5.73 -16.97 -5.51
N GLN A 150 -5.06 -16.59 -4.42
CA GLN A 150 -5.63 -16.57 -3.07
C GLN A 150 -6.53 -15.34 -2.85
N LEU A 151 -6.24 -14.28 -3.57
CA LEU A 151 -7.07 -13.07 -3.68
C LEU A 151 -7.35 -12.78 -5.15
N VAL A 152 -8.45 -12.08 -5.40
CA VAL A 152 -8.80 -11.55 -6.72
C VAL A 152 -9.21 -10.10 -6.59
N ARG A 153 -9.01 -9.32 -7.65
CA ARG A 153 -9.50 -7.95 -7.73
C ARG A 153 -11.00 -7.96 -7.98
N VAL A 154 -11.72 -7.17 -7.19
CA VAL A 154 -13.16 -6.93 -7.33
C VAL A 154 -13.31 -5.59 -8.04
N MET A 155 -14.11 -5.54 -9.09
CA MET A 155 -14.35 -4.34 -9.93
C MET A 155 -13.04 -3.69 -10.40
N PRO A 156 -12.17 -4.41 -11.11
CA PRO A 156 -10.84 -3.93 -11.50
C PRO A 156 -10.86 -2.70 -12.43
N GLU A 157 -11.98 -2.42 -13.05
CA GLU A 157 -12.24 -1.22 -13.86
C GLU A 157 -12.40 0.06 -13.04
N TYR A 158 -12.63 -0.08 -11.73
CA TYR A 158 -12.69 1.04 -10.81
C TYR A 158 -11.30 1.30 -10.21
N GLN A 159 -10.79 2.50 -10.40
CA GLN A 159 -9.58 2.97 -9.75
C GLN A 159 -9.97 3.70 -8.47
N LEU A 160 -9.57 3.19 -7.33
CA LEU A 160 -9.76 3.89 -6.06
C LEU A 160 -8.83 5.10 -6.01
N ASP A 161 -9.39 6.25 -5.67
CA ASP A 161 -8.62 7.44 -5.33
C ASP A 161 -7.82 7.13 -4.06
N PRO A 162 -6.47 7.16 -4.10
CA PRO A 162 -5.66 6.83 -2.93
C PRO A 162 -5.82 7.82 -1.77
N ASP A 163 -6.46 8.97 -2.05
CA ASP A 163 -6.85 9.98 -1.07
C ASP A 163 -5.67 10.42 -0.19
N ALA A 164 -5.79 10.21 1.13
CA ALA A 164 -4.79 10.60 2.10
C ALA A 164 -3.46 9.84 1.98
N PHE A 165 -3.48 8.64 1.39
CA PHE A 165 -2.26 7.83 1.22
C PHE A 165 -1.49 8.15 -0.06
N GLY A 166 -2.00 9.08 -0.92
CA GLY A 166 -1.35 9.45 -2.16
C GLY A 166 -1.11 8.29 -3.14
N ASP A 167 -0.55 8.62 -4.30
CA ASP A 167 -0.31 7.68 -5.40
C ASP A 167 1.12 7.11 -5.44
N GLN A 168 1.96 7.49 -4.47
CA GLN A 168 3.39 7.14 -4.44
C GLN A 168 3.80 6.52 -3.12
N ILE A 169 4.80 5.65 -3.20
CA ILE A 169 5.58 5.15 -2.08
C ILE A 169 6.91 5.89 -2.10
N LEU A 170 7.24 6.53 -1.00
CA LEU A 170 8.44 7.36 -0.87
C LEU A 170 9.45 6.71 0.07
N ALA A 171 10.71 6.76 -0.32
CA ALA A 171 11.85 6.57 0.57
C ALA A 171 12.28 7.95 1.10
N VAL A 172 12.12 8.17 2.39
CA VAL A 172 12.37 9.46 3.05
C VAL A 172 13.57 9.34 3.98
N TYR A 173 14.53 10.26 3.87
CA TYR A 173 15.75 10.25 4.66
C TYR A 173 16.29 11.67 4.91
N PRO A 174 17.10 11.88 5.99
CA PRO A 174 17.63 13.20 6.32
C PRO A 174 18.59 13.76 5.27
N SER A 175 18.39 15.01 4.83
CA SER A 175 19.24 15.68 3.82
C SER A 175 20.67 15.95 4.27
N HIS A 176 20.90 16.13 5.58
CA HIS A 176 22.23 16.39 6.17
C HIS A 176 23.08 15.13 6.31
N ARG A 177 22.46 13.94 6.28
CA ARG A 177 23.13 12.67 6.16
C ARG A 177 23.05 12.31 4.68
N ARG A 178 24.14 12.53 3.90
CA ARG A 178 24.22 11.91 2.58
C ARG A 178 23.83 10.46 2.75
N ALA A 179 22.81 10.01 2.06
CA ALA A 179 22.34 8.63 2.18
C ALA A 179 23.56 7.70 2.11
N THR A 180 23.75 6.91 3.13
CA THR A 180 24.90 6.00 3.19
C THR A 180 24.78 5.01 2.03
N ARG A 181 25.89 4.39 1.60
CA ARG A 181 25.85 3.35 0.57
C ARG A 181 24.80 2.26 0.87
N LYS A 182 24.56 1.97 2.16
CA LYS A 182 23.56 0.98 2.60
C LYS A 182 22.13 1.46 2.32
N VAL A 183 21.85 2.73 2.60
CA VAL A 183 20.54 3.34 2.35
C VAL A 183 20.27 3.41 0.85
N HIS A 184 21.24 3.83 0.03
CA HIS A 184 21.11 3.81 -1.42
C HIS A 184 20.84 2.40 -1.95
N ALA A 185 21.62 1.41 -1.52
CA ALA A 185 21.44 0.02 -1.93
C ALA A 185 20.04 -0.52 -1.56
N PHE A 186 19.51 -0.15 -0.39
CA PHE A 186 18.17 -0.54 -0.01
C PHE A 186 17.10 0.14 -0.86
N ILE A 187 17.26 1.44 -1.14
CA ILE A 187 16.31 2.19 -1.99
C ILE A 187 16.27 1.61 -3.41
N GLU A 188 17.43 1.31 -4.01
CA GLU A 188 17.51 0.70 -5.34
C GLU A 188 16.87 -0.69 -5.33
N PHE A 189 17.23 -1.53 -4.37
CA PHE A 189 16.64 -2.86 -4.22
C PHE A 189 15.11 -2.80 -4.06
N LEU A 190 14.61 -1.90 -3.20
CA LEU A 190 13.18 -1.74 -2.99
C LEU A 190 12.47 -1.24 -4.25
N SER A 191 13.07 -0.29 -4.97
CA SER A 191 12.51 0.21 -6.22
C SER A 191 12.38 -0.90 -7.26
N ASP A 192 13.43 -1.71 -7.46
CA ASP A 192 13.40 -2.86 -8.36
C ASP A 192 12.34 -3.89 -7.92
N PHE A 193 12.31 -4.18 -6.62
CA PHE A 193 11.36 -5.12 -6.03
C PHE A 193 9.89 -4.71 -6.23
N LEU A 194 9.59 -3.40 -6.13
CA LEU A 194 8.26 -2.84 -6.38
C LEU A 194 7.92 -2.81 -7.88
N GLN A 195 8.90 -2.57 -8.76
CA GLN A 195 8.69 -2.58 -10.21
C GLN A 195 8.40 -3.97 -10.75
N ASP A 196 9.11 -4.98 -10.28
CA ASP A 196 8.93 -6.37 -10.71
C ASP A 196 7.56 -6.94 -10.29
N ARG A 197 6.92 -6.35 -9.28
CA ARG A 197 5.66 -6.83 -8.68
C ARG A 197 4.49 -5.88 -8.83
N GLY A 198 4.72 -4.73 -9.42
CA GLY A 198 3.65 -3.79 -9.76
C GLY A 198 3.15 -3.99 -11.18
N ASP A 199 1.96 -3.50 -11.51
CA ASP A 199 1.33 -3.53 -12.84
C ASP A 199 2.13 -2.80 -13.96
N GLY A 200 3.44 -2.97 -14.03
CA GLY A 200 4.29 -2.51 -15.15
C GLY A 200 4.29 -1.01 -15.46
N VAL A 201 3.86 -0.16 -14.53
CA VAL A 201 4.01 1.29 -14.70
C VAL A 201 5.37 1.71 -14.18
N ALA A 202 6.30 1.81 -15.12
CA ALA A 202 7.60 2.38 -14.90
C ALA A 202 7.48 3.73 -14.17
N VAL A 203 8.29 3.91 -13.13
CA VAL A 203 8.58 5.26 -12.59
C VAL A 203 9.01 6.12 -13.78
N PRO A 204 8.39 7.28 -14.05
CA PRO A 204 8.73 8.09 -15.20
C PRO A 204 10.23 8.36 -15.25
N ALA A 205 10.87 8.19 -16.43
CA ALA A 205 12.32 8.37 -16.63
C ALA A 205 12.84 9.77 -16.23
N ALA A 206 11.94 10.75 -16.07
CA ALA A 206 12.25 12.11 -15.59
C ALA A 206 12.75 12.15 -14.12
N TRP A 207 12.67 11.05 -13.37
CA TRP A 207 13.00 10.97 -11.95
C TRP A 207 14.40 10.38 -11.67
N ASN A 208 15.09 9.95 -12.73
CA ASN A 208 16.47 9.45 -12.65
C ASN A 208 17.54 10.53 -12.94
N ALA A 209 17.16 11.80 -13.03
CA ALA A 209 18.09 12.90 -13.28
C ALA A 209 18.43 13.60 -11.95
N ASP A 210 19.68 13.41 -11.55
CA ASP A 210 20.54 14.03 -10.51
C ASP A 210 20.49 13.45 -9.11
#